data_da79a880bb91b9ccc628022eb7b362c3
#
_entry.id   da79a880bb91b9ccc628022eb7b362c3
#
_cell.length_a   1.000
_cell.length_b   1.000
_cell.length_c   1.000
_cell.angle_alpha   90.00
_cell.angle_beta   90.00
_cell.angle_gamma   90.00
#
_symmetry.space_group_name_H-M   'P 1'
#
loop_
_entity.id
_entity.type
_entity.pdbx_description
1 polymer ?
#
loop_
_entity_poly.entity_id
_entity_poly.type
_entity_poly.pdbx_seq_one_letter_code
_entity_poly.pdbx_strand_id
1 'polypeptide(L)'
;MKKILLILAAGCTMALVSCEEWLDKYPLAQMSPETFFSNENELQAFSNKFYTAFPSDGLYNEYWDNLIHSDLPQEMRGGRTIPASGGGWTWTSLRDINTLLEYSVNCKDLDVRNRYDALARFFRVYFYFEKIQRFGDVPWYSKPIGSADPELKRPRDSREYVMQRMIEDIDFAIRYLPTKHDLYRIT
;
A
#
# COMPACT_ATOMS: atom_id res chain seq x y z
N MET A 1 42.85 -29.17 -39.95
CA MET A 1 42.16 -29.47 -38.66
C MET A 1 42.16 -28.26 -37.70
N LYS A 2 43.30 -27.61 -37.38
CA LYS A 2 43.34 -26.45 -36.43
C LYS A 2 42.42 -25.26 -36.84
N LYS A 3 42.31 -24.94 -38.13
CA LYS A 3 41.46 -23.83 -38.62
C LYS A 3 39.95 -24.11 -38.48
N ILE A 4 39.52 -25.37 -38.62
CA ILE A 4 38.13 -25.78 -38.42
C ILE A 4 37.76 -25.73 -36.93
N LEU A 5 38.68 -26.10 -36.04
CA LEU A 5 38.44 -26.01 -34.60
C LEU A 5 38.31 -24.58 -34.12
N LEU A 6 39.07 -23.64 -34.68
CA LEU A 6 38.97 -22.22 -34.39
C LEU A 6 37.61 -21.59 -34.83
N ILE A 7 37.12 -22.02 -35.98
CA ILE A 7 35.81 -21.55 -36.50
C ILE A 7 34.67 -22.09 -35.63
N LEU A 8 34.77 -23.35 -35.19
CA LEU A 8 33.77 -23.95 -34.29
C LEU A 8 33.79 -23.28 -32.88
N ALA A 9 34.99 -22.96 -32.36
CA ALA A 9 35.13 -22.24 -31.09
C ALA A 9 34.57 -20.82 -31.15
N ALA A 10 34.79 -20.08 -32.25
CA ALA A 10 34.27 -18.75 -32.46
C ALA A 10 32.73 -18.77 -32.65
N GLY A 11 32.17 -19.81 -33.26
CA GLY A 11 30.71 -19.99 -33.39
C GLY A 11 30.00 -20.27 -32.05
N CYS A 12 30.64 -21.04 -31.16
CA CYS A 12 30.09 -21.31 -29.83
C CYS A 12 30.09 -20.09 -28.89
N THR A 13 31.04 -19.17 -29.03
CA THR A 13 31.06 -17.95 -28.20
C THR A 13 30.01 -16.92 -28.61
N MET A 14 29.54 -16.91 -29.86
CA MET A 14 28.45 -16.04 -30.30
C MET A 14 27.06 -16.56 -29.87
N ALA A 15 26.90 -17.82 -29.52
CA ALA A 15 25.64 -18.40 -29.07
C ALA A 15 25.34 -18.11 -27.58
N LEU A 16 26.29 -17.53 -26.83
CA LEU A 16 26.12 -17.21 -25.39
C LEU A 16 25.61 -15.79 -25.14
N VAL A 17 25.38 -14.98 -26.18
CA VAL A 17 24.66 -13.71 -26.03
C VAL A 17 23.17 -14.03 -26.01
N SER A 18 22.70 -14.57 -24.91
CA SER A 18 21.29 -14.74 -24.62
C SER A 18 20.69 -13.35 -24.44
N CYS A 19 19.74 -12.99 -25.29
CA CYS A 19 18.91 -11.81 -25.08
C CYS A 19 18.04 -12.05 -23.84
N GLU A 20 18.42 -11.52 -22.69
CA GLU A 20 17.60 -11.55 -21.47
C GLU A 20 16.25 -10.85 -21.65
N GLU A 21 16.19 -9.83 -22.50
CA GLU A 21 14.96 -9.07 -22.79
C GLU A 21 13.82 -9.87 -23.46
N TRP A 22 14.09 -11.05 -24.02
CA TRP A 22 13.05 -11.82 -24.71
C TRP A 22 12.25 -12.74 -23.78
N LEU A 23 12.78 -13.03 -22.60
CA LEU A 23 12.15 -13.89 -21.59
C LEU A 23 11.30 -13.10 -20.60
N ASP A 24 11.52 -11.79 -20.46
CA ASP A 24 10.73 -10.92 -19.60
C ASP A 24 9.45 -10.41 -20.29
N LYS A 25 8.70 -11.33 -20.92
CA LYS A 25 7.32 -11.02 -21.33
C LYS A 25 6.43 -11.12 -20.10
N TYR A 26 6.11 -9.95 -19.52
CA TYR A 26 5.01 -9.87 -18.57
C TYR A 26 3.75 -10.50 -19.19
N PRO A 27 3.03 -11.37 -18.46
CA PRO A 27 1.79 -11.93 -18.96
C PRO A 27 0.85 -10.80 -19.34
N LEU A 28 0.42 -10.73 -20.61
CA LEU A 28 -0.52 -9.71 -21.11
C LEU A 28 -1.85 -9.68 -20.36
N ALA A 29 -2.13 -10.70 -19.54
CA ALA A 29 -3.32 -10.84 -18.73
C ALA A 29 -3.13 -10.43 -17.25
N GLN A 30 -1.91 -10.12 -16.80
CA GLN A 30 -1.66 -9.59 -15.47
C GLN A 30 -1.19 -8.14 -15.58
N MET A 31 -1.93 -7.23 -14.95
CA MET A 31 -1.49 -5.85 -14.81
C MET A 31 -0.19 -5.83 -13.99
N SER A 32 0.92 -5.53 -14.67
CA SER A 32 2.21 -5.32 -14.01
C SER A 32 2.19 -3.94 -13.34
N PRO A 33 2.56 -3.83 -12.06
CA PRO A 33 2.65 -2.54 -11.39
C PRO A 33 3.55 -1.54 -12.11
N GLU A 34 4.58 -2.02 -12.83
CA GLU A 34 5.54 -1.20 -13.57
C GLU A 34 4.91 -0.46 -14.75
N THR A 35 3.85 -0.98 -15.33
CA THR A 35 3.14 -0.39 -16.49
C THR A 35 1.79 0.22 -16.13
N PHE A 36 1.24 -0.16 -14.99
CA PHE A 36 0.00 0.38 -14.43
C PHE A 36 0.28 1.71 -13.71
N PHE A 37 -0.74 2.43 -13.31
CA PHE A 37 -0.67 3.75 -12.65
C PHE A 37 -0.20 4.89 -13.58
N SER A 38 -0.36 4.75 -14.89
CA SER A 38 0.10 5.71 -15.88
C SER A 38 -0.84 6.91 -16.08
N ASN A 39 -2.10 6.78 -15.68
CA ASN A 39 -3.15 7.76 -15.90
C ASN A 39 -4.16 7.80 -14.74
N GLU A 40 -5.03 8.83 -14.74
CA GLU A 40 -6.01 9.06 -13.68
C GLU A 40 -6.96 7.89 -13.46
N ASN A 41 -7.47 7.28 -14.54
CA ASN A 41 -8.43 6.18 -14.43
C ASN A 41 -7.84 4.96 -13.70
N GLU A 42 -6.58 4.65 -13.96
CA GLU A 42 -5.87 3.55 -13.30
C GLU A 42 -5.61 3.84 -11.83
N LEU A 43 -5.18 5.07 -11.49
CA LEU A 43 -4.99 5.51 -10.12
C LEU A 43 -6.31 5.48 -9.35
N GLN A 44 -7.40 5.95 -9.96
CA GLN A 44 -8.75 5.92 -9.39
C GLN A 44 -9.23 4.48 -9.18
N ALA A 45 -9.15 3.64 -10.20
CA ALA A 45 -9.60 2.25 -10.12
C ALA A 45 -8.88 1.50 -8.99
N PHE A 46 -7.57 1.72 -8.83
CA PHE A 46 -6.82 1.09 -7.77
C PHE A 46 -7.13 1.66 -6.38
N SER A 47 -7.27 2.98 -6.24
CA SER A 47 -7.50 3.64 -4.96
C SER A 47 -8.92 3.43 -4.41
N ASN A 48 -9.90 3.08 -5.25
CA ASN A 48 -11.28 2.82 -4.82
C ASN A 48 -11.37 1.78 -3.68
N LYS A 49 -10.48 0.78 -3.67
CA LYS A 49 -10.44 -0.22 -2.59
C LYS A 49 -10.05 0.34 -1.22
N PHE A 50 -9.41 1.51 -1.15
CA PHE A 50 -9.03 2.11 0.13
C PHE A 50 -10.24 2.52 0.95
N TYR A 51 -11.34 2.88 0.30
CA TYR A 51 -12.59 3.29 0.95
C TYR A 51 -13.27 2.15 1.73
N THR A 52 -12.90 0.90 1.48
CA THR A 52 -13.35 -0.25 2.29
C THR A 52 -12.81 -0.22 3.73
N ALA A 53 -11.81 0.64 4.02
CA ALA A 53 -11.31 0.85 5.37
C ALA A 53 -12.30 1.60 6.27
N PHE A 54 -13.22 2.37 5.69
CA PHE A 54 -14.21 3.08 6.48
C PHE A 54 -15.26 2.13 7.05
N PRO A 55 -15.71 2.37 8.28
CA PRO A 55 -16.78 1.58 8.88
C PRO A 55 -18.06 1.67 8.05
N SER A 56 -18.69 0.53 7.79
CA SER A 56 -19.94 0.43 7.04
C SER A 56 -21.20 0.62 7.92
N ASP A 57 -21.04 0.59 9.23
CA ASP A 57 -22.14 0.45 10.19
C ASP A 57 -22.78 1.78 10.62
N GLY A 58 -22.45 2.87 9.92
CA GLY A 58 -23.01 4.19 10.19
C GLY A 58 -22.51 4.80 11.50
N LEU A 59 -23.31 5.75 12.04
CA LEU A 59 -22.97 6.48 13.26
C LEU A 59 -23.21 5.70 14.56
N TYR A 60 -23.88 4.55 14.48
CA TYR A 60 -24.25 3.74 15.63
C TYR A 60 -23.42 2.47 15.63
N ASN A 61 -22.40 2.46 16.48
CA ASN A 61 -21.52 1.35 16.65
C ASN A 61 -21.30 1.14 18.15
N GLU A 62 -21.45 -0.10 18.62
CA GLU A 62 -21.26 -0.46 20.02
C GLU A 62 -19.85 -0.18 20.57
N TYR A 63 -18.86 -0.04 19.65
CA TYR A 63 -17.49 0.34 20.03
C TYR A 63 -17.32 1.83 20.34
N TRP A 64 -18.33 2.66 20.08
CA TRP A 64 -18.26 4.12 20.25
C TRP A 64 -19.05 4.61 21.48
N ASP A 65 -19.45 3.70 22.33
CA ASP A 65 -20.17 4.01 23.59
C ASP A 65 -21.49 4.78 23.42
N ASN A 66 -22.03 4.78 22.19
CA ASN A 66 -23.30 5.45 21.88
C ASN A 66 -24.48 4.49 21.75
N LEU A 67 -24.21 3.18 21.78
CA LEU A 67 -25.20 2.11 21.74
C LEU A 67 -24.74 0.95 22.64
N ILE A 68 -25.61 0.49 23.50
CA ILE A 68 -25.33 -0.68 24.33
C ILE A 68 -26.20 -1.85 23.85
N HIS A 69 -25.55 -2.90 23.39
CA HIS A 69 -26.19 -4.17 23.10
C HIS A 69 -26.26 -5.06 24.35
N SER A 70 -27.18 -6.02 24.34
CA SER A 70 -27.32 -7.01 25.42
C SER A 70 -26.05 -7.85 25.61
N ASP A 71 -25.22 -7.96 24.58
CA ASP A 71 -23.95 -8.68 24.62
C ASP A 71 -22.79 -7.70 24.36
N LEU A 72 -22.20 -7.21 25.44
CA LEU A 72 -21.11 -6.24 25.40
C LEU A 72 -19.84 -6.86 24.81
N PRO A 73 -19.10 -6.12 23.94
CA PRO A 73 -17.79 -6.56 23.46
C PRO A 73 -16.81 -6.81 24.61
N GLN A 74 -15.85 -7.71 24.40
CA GLN A 74 -14.85 -8.06 25.43
C GLN A 74 -14.03 -6.84 25.87
N GLU A 75 -13.81 -5.90 24.98
CA GLU A 75 -13.15 -4.63 25.25
C GLU A 75 -13.87 -3.84 26.34
N MET A 76 -15.19 -3.77 26.30
CA MET A 76 -16.01 -3.05 27.28
C MET A 76 -16.16 -3.82 28.59
N ARG A 77 -16.09 -5.14 28.57
CA ARG A 77 -16.15 -6.01 29.76
C ARG A 77 -14.83 -6.06 30.53
N GLY A 78 -13.74 -5.47 29.99
CA GLY A 78 -12.42 -5.56 30.61
C GLY A 78 -11.77 -6.94 30.54
N GLY A 79 -12.37 -7.88 29.80
CA GLY A 79 -11.92 -9.27 29.67
C GLY A 79 -11.18 -9.58 28.37
N ARG A 80 -10.65 -8.56 27.68
CA ARG A 80 -9.98 -8.75 26.39
C ARG A 80 -8.76 -9.64 26.53
N THR A 81 -8.76 -10.74 25.79
CA THR A 81 -7.60 -11.61 25.60
C THR A 81 -6.99 -11.38 24.23
N ILE A 82 -5.66 -11.47 24.14
CA ILE A 82 -4.96 -11.40 22.86
C ILE A 82 -5.23 -12.72 22.12
N PRO A 83 -5.91 -12.72 20.94
CA PRO A 83 -6.16 -13.94 20.21
C PRO A 83 -4.84 -14.50 19.65
N ALA A 84 -4.74 -15.84 19.55
CA ALA A 84 -3.59 -16.53 19.00
C ALA A 84 -3.36 -16.22 17.50
N SER A 85 -4.43 -15.84 16.78
CA SER A 85 -4.38 -15.46 15.35
C SER A 85 -5.37 -14.33 15.07
N GLY A 86 -5.12 -13.54 14.05
CA GLY A 86 -5.95 -12.40 13.68
C GLY A 86 -5.69 -11.18 14.57
N GLY A 87 -6.67 -10.78 15.35
CA GLY A 87 -6.52 -9.67 16.30
C GLY A 87 -6.29 -8.28 15.65
N GLY A 88 -6.50 -8.18 14.34
CA GLY A 88 -6.30 -6.92 13.61
C GLY A 88 -4.84 -6.61 13.21
N TRP A 89 -3.88 -7.51 13.45
CA TRP A 89 -2.49 -7.37 13.00
C TRP A 89 -2.35 -7.76 11.54
N THR A 90 -3.05 -7.04 10.65
CA THR A 90 -3.03 -7.24 9.19
C THR A 90 -2.44 -6.02 8.52
N TRP A 91 -1.67 -6.22 7.44
CA TRP A 91 -0.90 -5.18 6.78
C TRP A 91 -1.17 -5.10 5.27
N THR A 92 -2.16 -5.84 4.78
CA THR A 92 -2.51 -5.90 3.35
C THR A 92 -2.92 -4.54 2.81
N SER A 93 -3.79 -3.82 3.53
CA SER A 93 -4.23 -2.49 3.12
C SER A 93 -3.06 -1.49 3.03
N LEU A 94 -2.10 -1.56 3.97
CA LEU A 94 -0.91 -0.72 3.91
C LEU A 94 -0.03 -1.07 2.70
N ARG A 95 0.11 -2.36 2.37
CA ARG A 95 0.84 -2.77 1.16
C ARG A 95 0.23 -2.15 -0.09
N ASP A 96 -1.09 -2.21 -0.22
CA ASP A 96 -1.80 -1.62 -1.34
C ASP A 96 -1.61 -0.10 -1.42
N ILE A 97 -1.72 0.60 -0.29
CA ILE A 97 -1.47 2.05 -0.20
C ILE A 97 -0.05 2.38 -0.64
N ASN A 98 0.94 1.67 -0.10
CA ASN A 98 2.33 1.90 -0.43
C ASN A 98 2.65 1.51 -1.88
N THR A 99 1.96 0.50 -2.46
CA THR A 99 2.08 0.16 -3.88
C THR A 99 1.65 1.33 -4.76
N LEU A 100 0.51 1.98 -4.47
CA LEU A 100 0.11 3.15 -5.21
C LEU A 100 1.16 4.26 -5.10
N LEU A 101 1.66 4.54 -3.89
CA LEU A 101 2.68 5.59 -3.67
C LEU A 101 4.00 5.30 -4.39
N GLU A 102 4.39 4.03 -4.51
CA GLU A 102 5.63 3.65 -5.21
C GLU A 102 5.51 3.79 -6.72
N TYR A 103 4.38 3.36 -7.28
CA TYR A 103 4.21 3.31 -8.74
C TYR A 103 3.46 4.50 -9.34
N SER A 104 2.92 5.41 -8.53
CA SER A 104 2.27 6.66 -9.00
C SER A 104 3.19 7.53 -9.86
N VAL A 105 4.50 7.35 -9.75
CA VAL A 105 5.53 8.00 -10.57
C VAL A 105 5.37 7.71 -12.07
N ASN A 106 4.66 6.65 -12.44
CA ASN A 106 4.34 6.31 -13.83
C ASN A 106 3.38 7.35 -14.44
N CYS A 107 2.51 7.96 -13.63
CA CYS A 107 1.65 9.06 -14.07
C CYS A 107 2.49 10.33 -14.27
N LYS A 108 2.51 10.81 -15.51
CA LYS A 108 3.31 12.01 -15.89
C LYS A 108 2.59 13.31 -15.56
N ASP A 109 1.29 13.28 -15.38
CA ASP A 109 0.50 14.40 -14.89
C ASP A 109 0.72 14.58 -13.40
N LEU A 110 1.45 15.65 -13.04
CA LEU A 110 1.83 15.91 -11.65
C LEU A 110 0.65 16.28 -10.76
N ASP A 111 -0.36 16.95 -11.29
CA ASP A 111 -1.53 17.35 -10.52
C ASP A 111 -2.39 16.13 -10.18
N VAL A 112 -2.59 15.26 -11.17
CA VAL A 112 -3.26 13.97 -10.97
C VAL A 112 -2.48 13.13 -9.97
N ARG A 113 -1.17 12.95 -10.17
CA ARG A 113 -0.32 12.17 -9.28
C ARG A 113 -0.37 12.69 -7.83
N ASN A 114 -0.17 13.99 -7.63
CA ASN A 114 -0.18 14.59 -6.30
C ASN A 114 -1.53 14.40 -5.59
N ARG A 115 -2.64 14.45 -6.30
CA ARG A 115 -3.98 14.21 -5.75
C ARG A 115 -4.15 12.77 -5.28
N TYR A 116 -3.72 11.78 -6.08
CA TYR A 116 -3.83 10.38 -5.68
C TYR A 116 -2.77 9.95 -4.65
N ASP A 117 -1.59 10.55 -4.66
CA ASP A 117 -0.61 10.41 -3.59
C ASP A 117 -1.14 10.97 -2.27
N ALA A 118 -1.83 12.11 -2.33
CA ALA A 118 -2.47 12.71 -1.16
C ALA A 118 -3.59 11.82 -0.61
N LEU A 119 -4.40 11.24 -1.47
CA LEU A 119 -5.42 10.27 -1.09
C LEU A 119 -4.80 9.04 -0.42
N ALA A 120 -3.76 8.47 -1.02
CA ALA A 120 -3.07 7.31 -0.47
C ALA A 120 -2.42 7.62 0.90
N ARG A 121 -1.79 8.79 1.04
CA ARG A 121 -1.22 9.24 2.32
C ARG A 121 -2.29 9.44 3.39
N PHE A 122 -3.44 10.01 3.04
CA PHE A 122 -4.58 10.09 3.96
C PHE A 122 -4.99 8.70 4.48
N PHE A 123 -5.15 7.72 3.59
CA PHE A 123 -5.48 6.36 4.00
C PHE A 123 -4.36 5.66 4.77
N ARG A 124 -3.09 6.02 4.53
CA ARG A 124 -1.97 5.54 5.34
C ARG A 124 -2.04 6.08 6.78
N VAL A 125 -2.37 7.35 6.93
CA VAL A 125 -2.62 7.95 8.26
C VAL A 125 -3.78 7.25 8.95
N TYR A 126 -4.90 7.05 8.27
CA TYR A 126 -6.06 6.35 8.81
C TYR A 126 -5.69 4.94 9.27
N PHE A 127 -4.98 4.18 8.44
CA PHE A 127 -4.50 2.85 8.78
C PHE A 127 -3.63 2.85 10.04
N TYR A 128 -2.63 3.74 10.11
CA TYR A 128 -1.74 3.79 11.26
C TYR A 128 -2.43 4.29 12.52
N PHE A 129 -3.40 5.19 12.39
CA PHE A 129 -4.20 5.64 13.51
C PHE A 129 -4.92 4.47 14.19
N GLU A 130 -5.60 3.61 13.43
CA GLU A 130 -6.21 2.40 13.97
C GLU A 130 -5.19 1.44 14.60
N LYS A 131 -4.02 1.28 13.97
CA LYS A 131 -2.97 0.41 14.51
C LYS A 131 -2.42 0.94 15.84
N ILE A 132 -2.15 2.24 15.93
CA ILE A 132 -1.64 2.86 17.16
C ILE A 132 -2.67 2.78 18.30
N GLN A 133 -3.94 3.03 18.01
CA GLN A 133 -4.99 2.91 19.03
C GLN A 133 -5.07 1.50 19.60
N ARG A 134 -4.88 0.48 18.76
CA ARG A 134 -5.02 -0.91 19.17
C ARG A 134 -3.75 -1.51 19.78
N PHE A 135 -2.57 -1.18 19.24
CA PHE A 135 -1.31 -1.88 19.54
C PHE A 135 -0.24 -1.00 20.18
N GLY A 136 -0.44 0.31 20.24
CA GLY A 136 0.59 1.26 20.69
C GLY A 136 1.72 1.36 19.66
N ASP A 137 2.90 0.90 20.01
CA ASP A 137 4.07 0.89 19.13
C ASP A 137 3.89 -0.11 17.98
N VAL A 138 4.17 0.35 16.76
CA VAL A 138 4.03 -0.45 15.52
C VAL A 138 5.15 -0.10 14.53
N PRO A 139 5.58 -1.01 13.65
CA PRO A 139 6.60 -0.68 12.66
C PRO A 139 6.03 0.24 11.58
N TRP A 140 6.78 1.28 11.21
CA TRP A 140 6.45 2.16 10.10
C TRP A 140 7.03 1.63 8.79
N TYR A 141 6.18 1.36 7.82
CA TYR A 141 6.57 0.94 6.47
C TYR A 141 6.17 2.00 5.44
N SER A 142 7.16 2.57 4.77
CA SER A 142 6.95 3.59 3.71
C SER A 142 6.88 3.00 2.30
N LYS A 143 7.20 1.69 2.16
CA LYS A 143 7.22 0.97 0.89
C LYS A 143 6.39 -0.32 0.98
N PRO A 144 5.92 -0.87 -0.15
CA PRO A 144 5.32 -2.19 -0.14
C PRO A 144 6.36 -3.24 0.25
N ILE A 145 6.02 -4.09 1.23
CA ILE A 145 6.90 -5.11 1.76
C ILE A 145 6.41 -6.49 1.32
N GLY A 146 7.29 -7.26 0.70
CA GLY A 146 7.04 -8.64 0.30
C GLY A 146 7.02 -9.61 1.49
N SER A 147 6.40 -10.78 1.32
CA SER A 147 6.28 -11.79 2.39
C SER A 147 7.63 -12.37 2.85
N ALA A 148 8.66 -12.29 2.03
CA ALA A 148 10.03 -12.75 2.34
C ALA A 148 10.97 -11.63 2.77
N ASP A 149 10.49 -10.39 2.85
CA ASP A 149 11.33 -9.23 3.17
C ASP A 149 11.81 -9.28 4.63
N PRO A 150 13.12 -9.13 4.88
CA PRO A 150 13.68 -9.06 6.23
C PRO A 150 13.08 -7.94 7.09
N GLU A 151 12.64 -6.85 6.48
CA GLU A 151 11.98 -5.72 7.17
C GLU A 151 10.72 -6.13 7.95
N LEU A 152 10.07 -7.25 7.59
CA LEU A 152 8.94 -7.79 8.37
C LEU A 152 9.31 -8.18 9.81
N LYS A 153 10.58 -8.42 10.08
CA LYS A 153 11.10 -8.85 11.39
C LYS A 153 11.69 -7.69 12.20
N ARG A 154 11.62 -6.46 11.68
CA ARG A 154 12.16 -5.29 12.39
C ARG A 154 11.39 -5.03 13.70
N PRO A 155 12.03 -4.42 14.71
CA PRO A 155 11.35 -3.97 15.91
C PRO A 155 10.23 -2.98 15.60
N ARG A 156 9.32 -2.82 16.54
CA ARG A 156 8.30 -1.76 16.47
C ARG A 156 8.96 -0.41 16.66
N ASP A 157 8.51 0.56 15.90
CA ASP A 157 8.85 1.96 16.10
C ASP A 157 7.98 2.54 17.24
N SER A 158 8.48 3.54 17.93
CA SER A 158 7.71 4.20 18.99
C SER A 158 6.46 4.88 18.38
N ARG A 159 5.40 4.91 19.15
CA ARG A 159 4.16 5.61 18.77
C ARG A 159 4.43 7.06 18.36
N GLU A 160 5.32 7.75 19.09
CA GLU A 160 5.69 9.13 18.80
C GLU A 160 6.32 9.27 17.41
N TYR A 161 7.25 8.39 17.05
CA TYR A 161 7.86 8.38 15.71
C TYR A 161 6.81 8.15 14.61
N VAL A 162 5.93 7.17 14.82
CA VAL A 162 4.87 6.87 13.83
C VAL A 162 3.92 8.05 13.69
N MET A 163 3.51 8.69 14.79
CA MET A 163 2.66 9.89 14.75
C MET A 163 3.33 11.04 14.01
N GLN A 164 4.64 11.23 14.15
CA GLN A 164 5.37 12.25 13.39
C GLN A 164 5.31 11.97 11.88
N ARG A 165 5.46 10.71 11.47
CA ARG A 165 5.29 10.33 10.05
C ARG A 165 3.85 10.54 9.54
N MET A 166 2.87 10.28 10.40
CA MET A 166 1.46 10.53 10.08
C MET A 166 1.19 12.03 9.88
N ILE A 167 1.80 12.91 10.67
CA ILE A 167 1.68 14.37 10.51
C ILE A 167 2.22 14.80 9.15
N GLU A 168 3.38 14.30 8.74
CA GLU A 168 3.95 14.60 7.42
C GLU A 168 3.03 14.15 6.27
N ASP A 169 2.41 12.99 6.41
CA ASP A 169 1.47 12.47 5.41
C ASP A 169 0.17 13.28 5.36
N ILE A 170 -0.38 13.67 6.52
CA ILE A 170 -1.62 14.45 6.57
C ILE A 170 -1.42 15.87 6.06
N ASP A 171 -0.26 16.48 6.32
CA ASP A 171 0.09 17.81 5.79
C ASP A 171 0.17 17.80 4.28
N PHE A 172 0.72 16.74 3.70
CA PHE A 172 0.72 16.53 2.26
C PHE A 172 -0.71 16.35 1.73
N ALA A 173 -1.52 15.53 2.41
CA ALA A 173 -2.90 15.28 2.02
C ALA A 173 -3.73 16.58 2.04
N ILE A 174 -3.62 17.40 3.07
CA ILE A 174 -4.30 18.70 3.17
C ILE A 174 -3.92 19.63 2.02
N ARG A 175 -2.69 19.59 1.55
CA ARG A 175 -2.20 20.46 0.48
C ARG A 175 -2.77 20.10 -0.88
N TYR A 176 -2.96 18.81 -1.17
CA TYR A 176 -3.23 18.34 -2.53
C TYR A 176 -4.60 17.67 -2.71
N LEU A 177 -5.33 17.36 -1.64
CA LEU A 177 -6.70 16.89 -1.78
C LEU A 177 -7.63 18.04 -2.18
N PRO A 178 -8.58 17.78 -3.10
CA PRO A 178 -9.52 18.79 -3.55
C PRO A 178 -10.45 19.23 -2.40
N THR A 179 -10.84 20.48 -2.42
CA THR A 179 -11.86 21.03 -1.51
C THR A 179 -13.24 20.49 -1.86
N LYS A 180 -14.20 20.62 -0.95
CA LYS A 180 -15.57 20.14 -1.15
C LYS A 180 -16.24 20.64 -2.46
N HIS A 181 -15.85 21.83 -2.96
CA HIS A 181 -16.37 22.37 -4.22
C HIS A 181 -15.90 21.61 -5.46
N ASP A 182 -14.74 20.98 -5.39
CA ASP A 182 -14.14 20.28 -6.51
C ASP A 182 -14.62 18.83 -6.62
N LEU A 183 -15.13 18.26 -5.52
CA LEU A 183 -15.62 16.88 -5.47
C LEU A 183 -16.87 16.64 -6.34
N TYR A 184 -17.69 17.65 -6.59
CA TYR A 184 -18.88 17.54 -7.44
C TYR A 184 -18.59 17.63 -8.95
N ARG A 185 -17.33 17.82 -9.35
CA ARG A 185 -16.91 17.83 -10.76
C ARG A 185 -16.46 16.48 -11.28
N ILE A 186 -16.46 15.44 -10.45
CA ILE A 186 -15.99 14.09 -10.79
C ILE A 186 -17.20 13.15 -11.00
N THR A 187 -18.30 13.65 -11.54
CA THR A 187 -19.44 12.82 -11.97
C THR A 187 -19.48 12.71 -13.48
#